data_d7548da98adfcbf842c43e6e44e89115
#
_entry.id   d7548da98adfcbf842c43e6e44e89115
#
_cell.length_a   1.000
_cell.length_b   1.000
_cell.length_c   1.000
_cell.angle_alpha   90.00
_cell.angle_beta   90.00
_cell.angle_gamma   90.00
#
_symmetry.space_group_name_H-M   'P 1'
#
loop_
_entity.id
_entity.type
_entity.pdbx_description
1 polymer ?
#
loop_
_entity_poly.entity_id
_entity_poly.type
_entity_poly.pdbx_seq_one_letter_code
_entity_poly.pdbx_strand_id
1 'polypeptide(L)'
;MFSVHEEFWDRPCMGNDQTNHVPRFLIYIIAGILNFVFRVFFRMKIENQEVIDKFKGKTTGAVLIAPHYSYLDVIVAFLSVRPRAWLRLMARDSLFVAGNNFLGEIISRAGAFPIKRNTADRTAMKRAARML
;
A
#
# COMPACT_ATOMS: atom_id res chain seq x y z
N MET A 1 14.55 17.62 -7.73
CA MET A 1 14.67 16.16 -7.53
C MET A 1 13.82 15.79 -6.34
N PHE A 2 12.91 14.85 -6.51
CA PHE A 2 12.06 14.37 -5.41
C PHE A 2 12.89 13.46 -4.50
N SER A 3 12.75 13.60 -3.19
CA SER A 3 13.35 12.70 -2.22
C SER A 3 12.36 11.60 -1.87
N VAL A 4 12.83 10.39 -1.67
CA VAL A 4 12.00 9.29 -1.20
C VAL A 4 11.91 9.34 0.31
N HIS A 5 10.70 9.35 0.84
CA HIS A 5 10.48 9.38 2.28
C HIS A 5 10.67 8.00 2.91
N GLU A 6 11.91 7.64 3.16
CA GLU A 6 12.28 6.36 3.80
C GLU A 6 11.67 6.20 5.20
N GLU A 7 11.40 7.31 5.87
CA GLU A 7 10.75 7.30 7.18
C GLU A 7 9.40 6.55 7.20
N PHE A 8 8.68 6.49 6.08
CA PHE A 8 7.42 5.77 6.00
C PHE A 8 7.59 4.25 5.91
N TRP A 9 8.76 3.79 5.51
CA TRP A 9 9.01 2.36 5.33
C TRP A 9 9.17 1.62 6.65
N ASP A 10 9.70 2.29 7.67
CA ASP A 10 10.02 1.67 8.97
C ASP A 10 8.96 1.89 10.03
N ARG A 11 7.93 2.68 9.74
CA ARG A 11 6.87 2.96 10.71
C ARG A 11 5.95 1.77 10.90
N PRO A 12 5.79 1.27 12.12
CA PRO A 12 4.83 0.20 12.40
C PRO A 12 3.40 0.71 12.22
N CYS A 13 2.55 -0.15 11.72
CA CYS A 13 1.11 0.08 11.75
C CYS A 13 0.61 -0.35 13.13
N MET A 14 0.22 0.59 13.97
CA MET A 14 -0.26 0.30 15.30
C MET A 14 -1.79 0.37 15.36
N GLY A 15 -2.42 -0.78 15.57
CA GLY A 15 -3.86 -0.87 15.83
C GLY A 15 -4.74 -0.26 14.73
N ASN A 16 -5.84 0.36 15.14
CA ASN A 16 -6.78 1.04 14.23
C ASN A 16 -6.20 2.29 13.56
N ASP A 17 -5.02 2.69 13.95
CA ASP A 17 -4.38 3.94 13.54
C ASP A 17 -3.22 3.73 12.58
N GLN A 18 -3.30 2.67 11.79
CA GLN A 18 -2.33 2.29 10.75
C GLN A 18 -1.99 3.42 9.77
N THR A 19 -2.81 4.47 9.76
CA THR A 19 -2.72 5.55 8.81
C THR A 19 -2.10 6.83 9.37
N ASN A 20 -1.84 6.92 10.67
CA ASN A 20 -1.35 8.14 11.29
C ASN A 20 0.05 8.54 10.84
N HIS A 21 0.77 7.61 10.24
CA HIS A 21 2.16 7.81 9.88
C HIS A 21 2.38 8.08 8.38
N VAL A 22 1.31 8.08 7.59
CA VAL A 22 1.40 8.37 6.16
C VAL A 22 0.61 9.65 5.85
N PRO A 23 1.21 10.64 5.17
CA PRO A 23 0.49 11.85 4.77
C PRO A 23 -0.70 11.48 3.89
N ARG A 24 -1.88 11.57 4.45
CA ARG A 24 -3.12 11.06 3.84
C ARG A 24 -3.64 11.91 2.72
N PHE A 25 -3.47 13.21 2.83
CA PHE A 25 -4.14 14.17 1.96
C PHE A 25 -3.95 13.88 0.47
N LEU A 26 -2.70 13.78 0.03
CA LEU A 26 -2.38 13.50 -1.38
C LEU A 26 -2.90 12.12 -1.82
N ILE A 27 -2.72 11.12 -0.97
CA ILE A 27 -3.15 9.74 -1.27
C ILE A 27 -4.69 9.64 -1.30
N TYR A 28 -5.41 10.38 -0.47
CA TYR A 28 -6.87 10.43 -0.54
C TYR A 28 -7.37 11.01 -1.86
N ILE A 29 -6.75 12.09 -2.33
CA ILE A 29 -7.10 12.69 -3.63
C ILE A 29 -6.82 11.71 -4.76
N ILE A 30 -5.61 11.16 -4.83
CA ILE A 30 -5.21 10.20 -5.87
C ILE A 30 -6.12 8.97 -5.84
N ALA A 31 -6.35 8.39 -4.68
CA ALA A 31 -7.20 7.22 -4.54
C ALA A 31 -8.67 7.52 -4.90
N GLY A 32 -9.16 8.71 -4.60
CA GLY A 32 -10.49 9.16 -4.99
C GLY A 32 -10.64 9.24 -6.52
N ILE A 33 -9.68 9.87 -7.19
CA ILE A 33 -9.65 9.98 -8.64
C ILE A 33 -9.55 8.58 -9.28
N LEU A 34 -8.63 7.74 -8.81
CA LEU A 34 -8.46 6.38 -9.32
C LEU A 34 -9.72 5.54 -9.10
N ASN A 35 -10.34 5.62 -7.94
CA ASN A 35 -11.58 4.90 -7.66
C ASN A 35 -12.72 5.33 -8.61
N PHE A 36 -12.84 6.63 -8.87
CA PHE A 36 -13.81 7.16 -9.84
C PHE A 36 -13.53 6.59 -11.24
N VAL A 37 -12.29 6.69 -11.72
CA VAL A 37 -11.88 6.19 -13.03
C VAL A 37 -12.17 4.68 -13.16
N PHE A 38 -11.77 3.87 -12.17
CA PHE A 38 -11.97 2.43 -12.21
C PHE A 38 -13.45 2.04 -12.16
N ARG A 39 -14.27 2.77 -11.42
CA ARG A 39 -15.71 2.51 -11.38
C ARG A 39 -16.43 2.87 -12.68
N VAL A 40 -16.06 4.00 -13.30
CA VAL A 40 -16.73 4.51 -14.51
C VAL A 40 -16.24 3.77 -15.75
N PHE A 41 -14.93 3.71 -15.97
CA PHE A 41 -14.36 3.16 -17.21
C PHE A 41 -14.20 1.64 -17.19
N PHE A 42 -13.84 1.08 -16.03
CA PHE A 42 -13.63 -0.37 -15.89
C PHE A 42 -14.78 -1.09 -15.21
N ARG A 43 -15.85 -0.37 -14.85
CA ARG A 43 -17.03 -0.93 -14.15
C ARG A 43 -16.65 -1.77 -12.93
N MET A 44 -15.61 -1.36 -12.21
CA MET A 44 -15.12 -2.08 -11.04
C MET A 44 -16.20 -2.17 -9.97
N LYS A 45 -16.51 -3.39 -9.54
CA LYS A 45 -17.36 -3.68 -8.38
C LYS A 45 -16.50 -4.33 -7.31
N ILE A 46 -16.71 -3.95 -6.07
CA ILE A 46 -16.01 -4.53 -4.92
C ILE A 46 -17.08 -5.16 -4.04
N GLU A 47 -16.96 -6.45 -3.84
CA GLU A 47 -17.90 -7.25 -3.06
C GLU A 47 -17.22 -7.79 -1.79
N ASN A 48 -18.03 -8.13 -0.78
CA ASN A 48 -17.57 -8.76 0.47
C ASN A 48 -16.50 -7.96 1.23
N GLN A 49 -16.50 -6.64 1.13
CA GLN A 49 -15.55 -5.79 1.88
C GLN A 49 -15.67 -5.94 3.40
N GLU A 50 -16.81 -6.38 3.89
CA GLU A 50 -17.06 -6.65 5.31
C GLU A 50 -16.14 -7.72 5.90
N VAL A 51 -15.54 -8.57 5.07
CA VAL A 51 -14.52 -9.53 5.51
C VAL A 51 -13.32 -8.83 6.13
N ILE A 52 -12.97 -7.64 5.63
CA ILE A 52 -11.86 -6.84 6.14
C ILE A 52 -12.15 -6.35 7.56
N ASP A 53 -13.40 -6.10 7.88
CA ASP A 53 -13.82 -5.64 9.22
C ASP A 53 -13.53 -6.68 10.31
N LYS A 54 -13.43 -7.95 9.95
CA LYS A 54 -13.05 -9.03 10.88
C LYS A 54 -11.63 -8.88 11.42
N PHE A 55 -10.80 -8.12 10.74
CA PHE A 55 -9.41 -7.86 11.14
C PHE A 55 -9.22 -6.52 11.85
N LYS A 56 -10.24 -5.66 11.84
CA LYS A 56 -10.19 -4.38 12.56
C LYS A 56 -10.16 -4.59 14.06
N GLY A 57 -9.32 -3.82 14.74
CA GLY A 57 -9.23 -3.83 16.20
C GLY A 57 -8.59 -5.09 16.80
N LYS A 58 -8.07 -5.99 15.97
CA LYS A 58 -7.30 -7.14 16.45
C LYS A 58 -5.84 -6.77 16.62
N THR A 59 -5.21 -7.36 17.59
CA THR A 59 -3.76 -7.23 17.86
C THR A 59 -2.90 -8.01 16.85
N THR A 60 -3.52 -8.88 16.08
CA THR A 60 -2.87 -9.71 15.06
C THR A 60 -3.08 -9.07 13.69
N GLY A 61 -1.99 -8.85 12.98
CA GLY A 61 -2.03 -8.38 11.60
C GLY A 61 -2.54 -9.45 10.62
N ALA A 62 -2.77 -9.05 9.37
CA ALA A 62 -3.19 -9.95 8.30
C ALA A 62 -2.30 -9.77 7.08
N VAL A 63 -1.98 -10.86 6.41
CA VAL A 63 -1.25 -10.86 5.14
C VAL A 63 -2.24 -11.10 4.01
N LEU A 64 -2.31 -10.17 3.08
CA LEU A 64 -3.10 -10.31 1.87
C LEU A 64 -2.23 -10.86 0.75
N ILE A 65 -2.62 -11.99 0.19
CA ILE A 65 -1.97 -12.59 -0.98
C ILE A 65 -2.96 -12.52 -2.14
N ALA A 66 -2.54 -11.93 -3.25
CA ALA A 66 -3.34 -11.82 -4.45
C ALA A 66 -2.53 -12.20 -5.69
N PRO A 67 -3.15 -12.78 -6.72
CA PRO A 67 -2.49 -12.97 -8.01
C PRO A 67 -2.11 -11.61 -8.59
N HIS A 68 -0.94 -11.55 -9.23
CA HIS A 68 -0.39 -10.31 -9.73
C HIS A 68 0.18 -10.50 -11.13
N TYR A 69 -0.60 -10.09 -12.13
CA TYR A 69 -0.23 -10.16 -13.54
C TYR A 69 0.09 -8.79 -14.15
N SER A 70 -0.44 -7.73 -13.54
CA SER A 70 -0.35 -6.36 -14.03
C SER A 70 -0.11 -5.37 -12.90
N TYR A 71 0.51 -4.24 -13.20
CA TYR A 71 0.61 -3.11 -12.26
C TYR A 71 -0.76 -2.59 -11.80
N LEU A 72 -1.79 -2.77 -12.62
CA LEU A 72 -3.16 -2.39 -12.27
C LEU A 72 -3.72 -3.22 -11.13
N ASP A 73 -3.30 -4.47 -10.97
CA ASP A 73 -3.78 -5.36 -9.91
C ASP A 73 -3.44 -4.80 -8.51
N VAL A 74 -2.26 -4.19 -8.39
CA VAL A 74 -1.84 -3.53 -7.15
C VAL A 74 -2.74 -2.35 -6.81
N ILE A 75 -3.09 -1.54 -7.80
CA ILE A 75 -4.00 -0.40 -7.63
C ILE A 75 -5.39 -0.89 -7.23
N VAL A 76 -5.91 -1.90 -7.91
CA VAL A 76 -7.20 -2.51 -7.61
C VAL A 76 -7.21 -3.09 -6.19
N ALA A 77 -6.18 -3.84 -5.80
CA ALA A 77 -6.05 -4.36 -4.45
C ALA A 77 -6.05 -3.25 -3.39
N PHE A 78 -5.26 -2.20 -3.61
CA PHE A 78 -5.21 -1.05 -2.72
C PHE A 78 -6.57 -0.35 -2.59
N LEU A 79 -7.23 -0.07 -3.73
CA LEU A 79 -8.55 0.57 -3.75
C LEU A 79 -9.64 -0.30 -3.10
N SER A 80 -9.53 -1.62 -3.23
CA SER A 80 -10.50 -2.56 -2.65
C SER A 80 -10.43 -2.62 -1.13
N VAL A 81 -9.24 -2.55 -0.57
CA VAL A 81 -9.01 -2.66 0.88
C VAL A 81 -9.13 -1.30 1.57
N ARG A 82 -8.66 -0.24 0.93
CA ARG A 82 -8.48 1.08 1.54
C ARG A 82 -9.70 1.70 2.20
N PRO A 83 -10.93 1.56 1.70
CA PRO A 83 -12.08 2.16 2.40
C PRO A 83 -12.24 1.68 3.85
N ARG A 84 -11.71 0.49 4.16
CA ARG A 84 -11.86 -0.16 5.46
C ARG A 84 -10.56 -0.32 6.23
N ALA A 85 -9.44 -0.51 5.53
CA ALA A 85 -8.13 -0.65 6.12
C ALA A 85 -7.05 -0.05 5.20
N TRP A 86 -5.90 0.23 5.76
CA TRP A 86 -4.75 0.71 4.99
C TRP A 86 -3.84 -0.45 4.63
N LEU A 87 -3.71 -0.72 3.34
CA LEU A 87 -2.86 -1.78 2.83
C LEU A 87 -1.40 -1.33 2.75
N ARG A 88 -0.50 -2.09 3.37
CA ARG A 88 0.95 -1.93 3.20
C ARG A 88 1.42 -2.85 2.10
N LEU A 89 2.22 -2.32 1.19
CA LEU A 89 2.62 -3.03 -0.04
C LEU A 89 4.13 -3.22 -0.09
N MET A 90 4.55 -4.43 -0.41
CA MET A 90 5.93 -4.68 -0.84
C MET A 90 6.06 -4.39 -2.33
N ALA A 91 6.93 -3.47 -2.69
CA ALA A 91 7.15 -3.10 -4.08
C ALA A 91 8.64 -3.22 -4.45
N ARG A 92 8.90 -3.49 -5.73
CA ARG A 92 10.26 -3.59 -6.22
C ARG A 92 11.02 -2.28 -5.99
N ASP A 93 12.25 -2.36 -5.53
CA ASP A 93 13.14 -1.22 -5.26
C ASP A 93 13.28 -0.25 -6.43
N SER A 94 13.33 -0.77 -7.67
CA SER A 94 13.43 0.06 -8.88
C SER A 94 12.24 1.00 -9.10
N LEU A 95 11.07 0.71 -8.51
CA LEU A 95 9.89 1.59 -8.61
C LEU A 95 10.06 2.88 -7.79
N PHE A 96 10.88 2.83 -6.75
CA PHE A 96 11.11 3.99 -5.89
C PHE A 96 12.04 5.04 -6.51
N VAL A 97 12.83 4.65 -7.50
CA VAL A 97 13.72 5.55 -8.24
C VAL A 97 13.14 5.95 -9.61
N ALA A 98 12.03 5.38 -10.01
CA ALA A 98 11.40 5.66 -11.29
C ALA A 98 10.88 7.11 -11.37
N GLY A 99 11.00 7.70 -12.56
CA GLY A 99 10.51 9.05 -12.81
C GLY A 99 11.16 10.10 -11.90
N ASN A 100 12.49 10.06 -11.72
CA ASN A 100 13.22 10.96 -10.83
C ASN A 100 12.72 10.92 -9.38
N ASN A 101 12.43 9.73 -8.88
CA ASN A 101 11.87 9.43 -7.56
C ASN A 101 10.41 9.88 -7.36
N PHE A 102 9.75 10.44 -8.36
CA PHE A 102 8.37 10.92 -8.23
C PHE A 102 7.39 9.79 -7.89
N LEU A 103 7.51 8.67 -8.61
CA LEU A 103 6.69 7.49 -8.33
C LEU A 103 6.98 6.93 -6.92
N GLY A 104 8.27 6.89 -6.56
CA GLY A 104 8.69 6.44 -5.23
C GLY A 104 8.09 7.28 -4.11
N GLU A 105 8.00 8.60 -4.27
CA GLU A 105 7.35 9.51 -3.33
C GLU A 105 5.87 9.16 -3.13
N ILE A 106 5.14 8.95 -4.22
CA ILE A 106 3.71 8.63 -4.16
C ILE A 106 3.48 7.28 -3.48
N ILE A 107 4.18 6.24 -3.92
CA ILE A 107 3.97 4.89 -3.38
C ILE A 107 4.47 4.74 -1.94
N SER A 108 5.51 5.47 -1.54
CA SER A 108 5.97 5.51 -0.14
C SER A 108 4.89 6.11 0.76
N ARG A 109 4.26 7.21 0.34
CA ARG A 109 3.13 7.82 1.05
C ARG A 109 1.89 6.94 1.05
N ALA A 110 1.69 6.13 0.02
CA ALA A 110 0.64 5.12 -0.01
C ALA A 110 0.91 3.94 0.92
N GLY A 111 2.08 3.86 1.50
CA GLY A 111 2.44 2.82 2.45
C GLY A 111 3.25 1.66 1.85
N ALA A 112 3.75 1.81 0.63
CA ALA A 112 4.65 0.83 0.03
C ALA A 112 6.07 0.95 0.61
N PHE A 113 6.78 -0.16 0.65
CA PHE A 113 8.19 -0.22 1.03
C PHE A 113 8.98 -1.11 0.06
N PRO A 114 10.26 -0.81 -0.17
CA PRO A 114 11.05 -1.50 -1.17
C PRO A 114 11.47 -2.89 -0.74
N ILE A 115 11.53 -3.80 -1.70
CA ILE A 115 12.16 -5.10 -1.59
C ILE A 115 13.14 -5.32 -2.75
N LYS A 116 14.34 -5.76 -2.43
CA LYS A 116 15.35 -6.14 -3.43
C LYS A 116 15.05 -7.53 -3.94
N ARG A 117 14.89 -7.66 -5.26
CA ARG A 117 14.71 -8.97 -5.89
C ARG A 117 16.04 -9.73 -5.96
N ASN A 118 15.92 -11.06 -6.01
CA ASN A 118 17.06 -11.98 -6.15
C ASN A 118 18.08 -11.93 -5.00
N THR A 119 17.68 -11.40 -3.88
CA THR A 119 18.48 -11.39 -2.65
C THR A 119 17.58 -11.75 -1.46
N ALA A 120 18.17 -12.34 -0.42
CA ALA A 120 17.47 -12.52 0.84
C ALA A 120 17.40 -11.16 1.57
N ASP A 121 16.46 -10.31 1.19
CA ASP A 121 16.30 -8.98 1.78
C ASP A 121 15.71 -9.08 3.19
N ARG A 122 16.60 -9.34 4.15
CA ARG A 122 16.24 -9.47 5.58
C ARG A 122 15.64 -8.18 6.14
N THR A 123 16.04 -7.03 5.60
CA THR A 123 15.52 -5.72 6.04
C THR A 123 14.05 -5.56 5.67
N ALA A 124 13.69 -5.86 4.42
CA ALA A 124 12.31 -5.84 3.97
C ALA A 124 11.43 -6.84 4.76
N MET A 125 11.95 -8.04 5.03
CA MET A 125 11.23 -9.04 5.84
C MET A 125 11.01 -8.59 7.29
N LYS A 126 12.02 -7.96 7.91
CA LYS A 126 11.87 -7.38 9.26
C LYS A 126 10.85 -6.23 9.28
N ARG A 127 10.83 -5.39 8.23
CA ARG A 127 9.80 -4.35 8.08
C ARG A 127 8.41 -4.94 8.00
N ALA A 128 8.22 -5.94 7.13
CA ALA A 128 6.94 -6.63 7.01
C ALA A 128 6.48 -7.22 8.35
N ALA A 129 7.37 -7.88 9.09
CA ALA A 129 7.06 -8.46 10.39
C ALA A 129 6.68 -7.41 11.45
N ARG A 130 7.26 -6.20 11.39
CA ARG A 130 6.87 -5.11 12.31
C ARG A 130 5.50 -4.50 12.00
N MET A 131 5.02 -4.70 10.78
CA MET A 131 3.74 -4.15 10.31
C MET A 131 2.56 -5.09 10.60
N LEU A 132 2.84 -6.32 10.98
CA LEU A 132 1.86 -7.33 11.39
C LEU A 132 1.53 -7.21 12.87
#